data_5b600135c318b51a2cef76cc2e5c0e77
#
_entry.id   5b600135c318b51a2cef76cc2e5c0e77
#
_cell.length_a   1.000
_cell.length_b   1.000
_cell.length_c   1.000
_cell.angle_alpha   90.00
_cell.angle_beta   90.00
_cell.angle_gamma   90.00
#
_symmetry.space_group_name_H-M   'P 1'
#
loop_
_entity.id
_entity.type
_entity.pdbx_description
1 polymer ?
#
loop_
_entity_poly.entity_id
_entity_poly.type
_entity_poly.pdbx_seq_one_letter_code
_entity_poly.pdbx_strand_id
1 'polypeptide(L)'
;MIPVPYSVMNDYVNLLRIREIPPAHIEHYKKWLRYFYDFYANCLNKDDKPEKIKLFLEKLRSKKQTQAQCQQAAHAISLYFEMQSQERRPEKSFDEPSCQSEQITEQETASLIVSEPFAPSVPFPAFASRQSQYSVAGYQEKSSSPEWDELINKLADEIKVRHYSRKTLKTYAHWSRQFQRFLKNKSPNELSTADVKEYLTYLAVKCKVAASTQNQAFNSLLFLFRHALKRDFGILKDVPRAKKSLYIPMVLSMPEIEAILKQLYYPYNLFVKVLFGCGLRLFEGLQIRVGDFNFDDGKLLVHGKGKKDRTVPIPETITQELKAQIEKVAKLHDEDMAAGYDGVFLDDAVEKKYPNAPKEFMYQWVFPQQSLTVVEEAGERRRYHLHESQLQGALYHAVRKAKIPKKVTAHTFRHSFATHLLQANYDIRTIQTLLGHSSLKTTMIYTHCVPVRTTKEAKSPLDF
;
A
#
# COMPACT_ATOMS: atom_id res chain seq x y z
N MET A 1 3.62 -18.56 -6.42
CA MET A 1 5.00 -18.63 -5.87
C MET A 1 4.91 -19.14 -4.44
N ILE A 2 5.54 -20.26 -4.16
CA ILE A 2 5.60 -20.84 -2.81
C ILE A 2 6.58 -20.00 -1.98
N PRO A 3 6.17 -19.51 -0.80
CA PRO A 3 7.07 -18.71 0.02
C PRO A 3 8.17 -19.58 0.63
N VAL A 4 9.40 -19.12 0.56
CA VAL A 4 10.52 -19.71 1.32
C VAL A 4 10.24 -19.51 2.81
N PRO A 5 10.35 -20.54 3.67
CA PRO A 5 10.18 -20.39 5.11
C PRO A 5 11.07 -19.30 5.70
N TYR A 6 10.56 -18.59 6.69
CA TYR A 6 11.26 -17.42 7.23
C TYR A 6 12.62 -17.79 7.85
N SER A 7 12.70 -18.92 8.58
CA SER A 7 13.94 -19.43 9.14
C SER A 7 14.99 -19.64 8.03
N VAL A 8 14.64 -20.39 6.99
CA VAL A 8 15.52 -20.68 5.85
C VAL A 8 15.99 -19.40 5.15
N MET A 9 15.12 -18.41 4.98
CA MET A 9 15.49 -17.14 4.36
C MET A 9 16.43 -16.33 5.25
N ASN A 10 16.23 -16.36 6.56
CA ASN A 10 17.06 -15.65 7.52
C ASN A 10 18.48 -16.25 7.58
N ASP A 11 18.57 -17.57 7.69
CA ASP A 11 19.84 -18.29 7.71
C ASP A 11 20.60 -18.12 6.40
N TYR A 12 19.90 -18.13 5.29
CA TYR A 12 20.47 -17.83 3.99
C TYR A 12 21.06 -16.41 3.89
N VAL A 13 20.34 -15.41 4.41
CA VAL A 13 20.85 -14.03 4.44
C VAL A 13 22.07 -13.88 5.34
N ASN A 14 22.09 -14.57 6.46
CA ASN A 14 23.27 -14.60 7.35
C ASN A 14 24.48 -15.23 6.64
N LEU A 15 24.27 -16.34 5.95
CA LEU A 15 25.34 -16.95 5.13
C LEU A 15 25.85 -15.99 4.03
N LEU A 16 24.95 -15.27 3.33
CA LEU A 16 25.36 -14.28 2.33
C LEU A 16 26.24 -13.17 2.91
N ARG A 17 25.97 -12.75 4.14
CA ARG A 17 26.79 -11.75 4.86
C ARG A 17 28.15 -12.31 5.25
N ILE A 18 28.19 -13.54 5.78
CA ILE A 18 29.45 -14.24 6.12
C ILE A 18 30.32 -14.42 4.88
N ARG A 19 29.71 -14.64 3.71
CA ARG A 19 30.39 -14.77 2.41
C ARG A 19 30.69 -13.43 1.74
N GLU A 20 30.52 -12.30 2.46
CA GLU A 20 30.83 -10.94 2.00
C GLU A 20 30.15 -10.54 0.68
N ILE A 21 28.95 -11.09 0.40
CA ILE A 21 28.20 -10.71 -0.78
C ILE A 21 27.77 -9.25 -0.66
N PRO A 22 28.07 -8.39 -1.65
CA PRO A 22 27.75 -6.97 -1.59
C PRO A 22 26.26 -6.72 -1.28
N PRO A 23 25.92 -5.79 -0.38
CA PRO A 23 24.52 -5.53 0.01
C PRO A 23 23.58 -5.29 -1.16
N ALA A 24 24.06 -4.65 -2.23
CA ALA A 24 23.30 -4.41 -3.45
C ALA A 24 22.88 -5.71 -4.18
N HIS A 25 23.61 -6.81 -3.97
CA HIS A 25 23.33 -8.09 -4.62
C HIS A 25 22.44 -9.01 -3.78
N ILE A 26 22.35 -8.83 -2.46
CA ILE A 26 21.59 -9.69 -1.55
C ILE A 26 20.13 -9.85 -2.00
N GLU A 27 19.47 -8.76 -2.43
CA GLU A 27 18.08 -8.84 -2.91
C GLU A 27 17.94 -9.68 -4.19
N HIS A 28 18.93 -9.66 -5.06
CA HIS A 28 18.96 -10.51 -6.25
C HIS A 28 19.12 -11.99 -5.88
N TYR A 29 19.98 -12.30 -4.89
CA TYR A 29 20.19 -13.65 -4.38
C TYR A 29 18.93 -14.20 -3.72
N LYS A 30 18.23 -13.41 -2.89
CA LYS A 30 16.92 -13.76 -2.33
C LYS A 30 15.86 -14.02 -3.40
N LYS A 31 15.87 -13.23 -4.47
CA LYS A 31 14.98 -13.41 -5.62
C LYS A 31 15.22 -14.75 -6.29
N TRP A 32 16.48 -15.11 -6.54
CA TRP A 32 16.82 -16.39 -7.16
C TRP A 32 16.45 -17.57 -6.26
N LEU A 33 16.64 -17.48 -4.95
CA LEU A 33 16.22 -18.52 -4.02
C LEU A 33 14.69 -18.70 -4.04
N ARG A 34 13.91 -17.62 -4.07
CA ARG A 34 12.44 -17.70 -4.19
C ARG A 34 12.00 -18.37 -5.49
N TYR A 35 12.62 -18.06 -6.59
CA TYR A 35 12.34 -18.69 -7.88
C TYR A 35 12.72 -20.16 -7.91
N PHE A 36 13.81 -20.52 -7.29
CA PHE A 36 14.23 -21.90 -7.15
C PHE A 36 13.27 -22.70 -6.27
N TYR A 37 12.81 -22.14 -5.16
CA TYR A 37 11.83 -22.77 -4.26
C TYR A 37 10.50 -23.06 -4.96
N ASP A 38 10.00 -22.13 -5.74
CA ASP A 38 8.79 -22.30 -6.55
C ASP A 38 8.98 -23.34 -7.66
N PHE A 39 10.15 -23.39 -8.26
CA PHE A 39 10.53 -24.41 -9.25
C PHE A 39 10.62 -25.80 -8.63
N TYR A 40 11.27 -25.89 -7.47
CA TYR A 40 11.52 -27.14 -6.78
C TYR A 40 10.25 -27.82 -6.28
N ALA A 41 9.30 -27.07 -5.78
CA ALA A 41 8.02 -27.59 -5.30
C ALA A 41 7.13 -28.16 -6.42
N ASN A 42 7.39 -27.77 -7.67
CA ASN A 42 6.65 -28.27 -8.85
C ASN A 42 7.41 -29.38 -9.59
N CYS A 43 8.60 -29.77 -9.14
CA CYS A 43 9.38 -30.86 -9.73
C CYS A 43 9.38 -32.08 -8.80
N LEU A 44 8.44 -33.00 -9.05
CA LEU A 44 8.38 -34.29 -8.38
C LEU A 44 9.57 -35.17 -8.80
N ASN A 45 10.32 -35.70 -7.81
CA ASN A 45 11.25 -36.82 -7.88
C ASN A 45 12.55 -36.67 -8.67
N LYS A 46 13.56 -36.03 -8.06
CA LYS A 46 14.99 -36.38 -8.28
C LYS A 46 15.80 -35.85 -7.09
N ASP A 47 16.57 -36.73 -6.45
CA ASP A 47 17.33 -36.40 -5.23
C ASP A 47 18.70 -35.77 -5.47
N ASP A 48 19.14 -35.62 -6.71
CA ASP A 48 20.48 -35.16 -7.05
C ASP A 48 20.57 -33.62 -7.15
N LYS A 49 21.36 -33.00 -6.26
CA LYS A 49 21.56 -31.55 -6.15
C LYS A 49 22.10 -30.90 -7.43
N PRO A 50 23.13 -31.42 -8.12
CA PRO A 50 23.67 -30.85 -9.36
C PRO A 50 22.66 -30.83 -10.50
N GLU A 51 21.87 -31.90 -10.63
CA GLU A 51 20.86 -32.01 -11.69
C GLU A 51 19.73 -31.01 -11.52
N LYS A 52 19.34 -30.70 -10.27
CA LYS A 52 18.35 -29.67 -9.95
C LYS A 52 18.80 -28.27 -10.35
N ILE A 53 20.05 -27.92 -10.11
CA ILE A 53 20.64 -26.65 -10.54
C ILE A 53 20.62 -26.56 -12.08
N LYS A 54 21.01 -27.61 -12.76
CA LYS A 54 21.06 -27.68 -14.23
C LYS A 54 19.67 -27.43 -14.84
N LEU A 55 18.65 -28.15 -14.38
CA LEU A 55 17.27 -28.00 -14.83
C LEU A 55 16.70 -26.58 -14.56
N PHE A 56 17.02 -26.01 -13.40
CA PHE A 56 16.64 -24.66 -13.07
C PHE A 56 17.27 -23.61 -14.00
N LEU A 57 18.58 -23.79 -14.32
CA LEU A 57 19.26 -22.89 -15.25
C LEU A 57 18.76 -23.05 -16.70
N GLU A 58 18.42 -24.24 -17.14
CA GLU A 58 17.77 -24.46 -18.44
C GLU A 58 16.41 -23.72 -18.51
N LYS A 59 15.61 -23.77 -17.45
CA LYS A 59 14.35 -23.01 -17.34
C LYS A 59 14.58 -21.50 -17.36
N LEU A 60 15.65 -20.98 -16.74
CA LEU A 60 16.00 -19.57 -16.80
C LEU A 60 16.40 -19.14 -18.21
N ARG A 61 17.17 -19.97 -18.92
CA ARG A 61 17.56 -19.75 -20.33
C ARG A 61 16.33 -19.73 -21.24
N SER A 62 15.39 -20.66 -21.07
CA SER A 62 14.14 -20.69 -21.84
C SER A 62 13.28 -19.43 -21.61
N LYS A 63 13.43 -18.78 -20.44
CA LYS A 63 12.78 -17.48 -20.12
C LYS A 63 13.60 -16.27 -20.56
N LYS A 64 14.61 -16.44 -21.44
CA LYS A 64 15.47 -15.39 -21.98
C LYS A 64 16.22 -14.57 -20.93
N GLN A 65 16.60 -15.17 -19.79
CA GLN A 65 17.48 -14.51 -18.83
C GLN A 65 18.91 -14.42 -19.41
N THR A 66 19.61 -13.32 -19.06
CA THR A 66 21.00 -13.13 -19.55
C THR A 66 21.96 -14.15 -18.93
N GLN A 67 23.10 -14.37 -19.58
CA GLN A 67 24.12 -15.28 -19.08
C GLN A 67 24.62 -14.86 -17.67
N ALA A 68 24.82 -13.56 -17.44
CA ALA A 68 25.20 -13.03 -16.13
C ALA A 68 24.15 -13.32 -15.06
N GLN A 69 22.85 -13.21 -15.38
CA GLN A 69 21.76 -13.55 -14.48
C GLN A 69 21.69 -15.04 -14.18
N CYS A 70 21.95 -15.89 -15.16
CA CYS A 70 22.02 -17.34 -14.96
C CYS A 70 23.20 -17.74 -14.07
N GLN A 71 24.37 -17.11 -14.22
CA GLN A 71 25.54 -17.33 -13.35
C GLN A 71 25.25 -16.87 -11.91
N GLN A 72 24.64 -15.71 -11.74
CA GLN A 72 24.24 -15.21 -10.42
C GLN A 72 23.22 -16.15 -9.76
N ALA A 73 22.25 -16.66 -10.50
CA ALA A 73 21.28 -17.63 -10.02
C ALA A 73 21.95 -18.95 -9.60
N ALA A 74 22.88 -19.46 -10.41
CA ALA A 74 23.65 -20.69 -10.08
C ALA A 74 24.43 -20.53 -8.77
N HIS A 75 25.13 -19.41 -8.60
CA HIS A 75 25.85 -19.10 -7.37
C HIS A 75 24.93 -18.96 -6.15
N ALA A 76 23.79 -18.29 -6.31
CA ALA A 76 22.79 -18.15 -5.26
C ALA A 76 22.28 -19.50 -4.76
N ILE A 77 22.00 -20.44 -5.67
CA ILE A 77 21.48 -21.77 -5.31
C ILE A 77 22.59 -22.69 -4.74
N SER A 78 23.83 -22.54 -5.21
CA SER A 78 24.98 -23.25 -4.64
C SER A 78 25.17 -22.89 -3.15
N LEU A 79 25.13 -21.62 -2.79
CA LEU A 79 25.21 -21.16 -1.40
C LEU A 79 24.05 -21.69 -0.53
N TYR A 80 22.85 -21.78 -1.09
CA TYR A 80 21.71 -22.35 -0.39
C TYR A 80 21.93 -23.85 -0.07
N PHE A 81 22.47 -24.63 -1.00
CA PHE A 81 22.79 -26.02 -0.72
C PHE A 81 23.99 -26.20 0.23
N GLU A 82 24.92 -25.26 0.24
CA GLU A 82 26.02 -25.24 1.22
C GLU A 82 25.45 -25.06 2.64
N MET A 83 24.53 -24.13 2.84
CA MET A 83 23.82 -23.91 4.11
C MET A 83 23.14 -25.18 4.61
N GLN A 84 22.35 -25.85 3.76
CA GLN A 84 21.69 -27.11 4.09
C GLN A 84 22.65 -28.27 4.42
N SER A 85 23.86 -28.22 3.90
CA SER A 85 24.86 -29.28 4.16
C SER A 85 25.58 -29.08 5.49
N GLN A 86 25.64 -27.85 6.00
CA GLN A 86 26.18 -27.51 7.33
C GLN A 86 25.23 -27.92 8.46
N GLU A 87 23.92 -27.84 8.26
CA GLU A 87 22.90 -28.27 9.25
C GLU A 87 22.84 -29.78 9.50
N ARG A 88 23.48 -30.60 8.65
CA ARG A 88 23.47 -32.08 8.75
C ARG A 88 24.70 -32.66 9.44
N ARG A 89 25.56 -31.86 10.08
CA ARG A 89 26.64 -32.42 10.92
C ARG A 89 26.09 -32.59 12.34
N PRO A 90 26.10 -33.83 12.90
CA PRO A 90 25.66 -34.04 14.28
C PRO A 90 26.70 -33.42 15.21
N GLU A 91 26.25 -32.57 16.12
CA GLU A 91 27.02 -32.11 17.25
C GLU A 91 27.36 -33.32 18.14
N LYS A 92 28.63 -33.41 18.51
CA LYS A 92 29.13 -34.38 19.48
C LYS A 92 28.54 -34.02 20.85
N SER A 93 27.98 -35.05 21.47
CA SER A 93 27.52 -35.14 22.84
C SER A 93 28.46 -34.50 23.86
N PHE A 94 27.91 -33.64 24.71
CA PHE A 94 28.41 -33.44 26.07
C PHE A 94 27.30 -33.82 27.06
N ASP A 95 27.72 -34.57 28.08
CA ASP A 95 26.92 -35.28 29.08
C ASP A 95 26.00 -34.40 29.89
N GLU A 96 24.83 -34.94 30.17
CA GLU A 96 23.92 -34.49 31.25
C GLU A 96 24.50 -34.83 32.65
N PRO A 97 24.04 -34.10 33.66
CA PRO A 97 23.56 -34.78 34.87
C PRO A 97 22.09 -34.51 35.18
N SER A 98 21.48 -35.63 35.48
CA SER A 98 20.14 -35.82 35.98
C SER A 98 19.81 -35.02 37.25
N CYS A 99 18.57 -34.49 37.36
CA CYS A 99 17.81 -34.59 38.63
C CYS A 99 16.29 -34.38 38.40
N GLN A 100 15.58 -35.43 38.65
CA GLN A 100 14.37 -35.66 39.44
C GLN A 100 13.15 -34.73 39.31
N SER A 101 12.09 -35.41 38.96
CA SER A 101 10.67 -35.11 39.06
C SER A 101 10.22 -34.72 40.47
N GLU A 102 9.40 -33.68 40.58
CA GLU A 102 8.34 -33.60 41.60
C GLU A 102 7.07 -32.99 41.01
N GLN A 103 5.99 -33.78 41.12
CA GLN A 103 4.61 -33.39 40.92
C GLN A 103 4.15 -32.55 42.09
N ILE A 104 3.51 -31.41 41.89
CA ILE A 104 2.58 -30.80 42.86
C ILE A 104 1.38 -30.22 42.12
N THR A 105 0.25 -30.60 42.62
CA THR A 105 -1.17 -30.40 42.36
C THR A 105 -1.63 -28.96 42.18
N GLU A 106 -2.74 -28.88 41.41
CA GLU A 106 -3.66 -27.72 41.29
C GLU A 106 -4.17 -27.26 42.68
N GLN A 107 -4.21 -25.94 42.88
CA GLN A 107 -5.33 -25.24 43.54
C GLN A 107 -5.15 -23.72 43.48
N GLU A 108 -6.16 -23.09 42.87
CA GLU A 108 -6.79 -21.78 43.21
C GLU A 108 -5.90 -20.62 43.69
N THR A 109 -5.86 -19.51 42.98
CA THR A 109 -6.63 -18.31 43.38
C THR A 109 -6.40 -17.13 42.44
N ALA A 110 -7.42 -16.33 42.35
CA ALA A 110 -7.57 -15.13 41.55
C ALA A 110 -6.63 -13.98 41.94
N SER A 111 -6.53 -13.04 40.95
CA SER A 111 -6.10 -11.64 41.09
C SER A 111 -4.61 -11.37 41.24
N LEU A 112 -4.07 -10.84 40.15
CA LEU A 112 -3.30 -9.58 40.14
C LEU A 112 -2.82 -9.34 38.70
N ILE A 113 -3.36 -8.32 38.10
CA ILE A 113 -2.85 -7.78 36.82
C ILE A 113 -1.50 -7.14 37.13
N VAL A 114 -0.44 -7.86 36.86
CA VAL A 114 0.91 -7.30 36.79
C VAL A 114 1.25 -7.16 35.31
N SER A 115 1.41 -5.92 34.91
CA SER A 115 1.93 -5.54 33.60
C SER A 115 3.32 -6.14 33.39
N GLU A 116 3.43 -7.12 32.51
CA GLU A 116 4.74 -7.61 32.06
C GLU A 116 5.49 -6.53 31.27
N PRO A 117 6.81 -6.40 31.46
CA PRO A 117 7.61 -5.46 30.74
C PRO A 117 7.72 -5.91 29.27
N PHE A 118 7.53 -4.96 28.38
CA PHE A 118 7.68 -5.05 26.94
C PHE A 118 8.94 -5.84 26.55
N ALA A 119 8.76 -6.97 25.91
CA ALA A 119 9.85 -7.63 25.18
C ALA A 119 10.37 -6.68 24.09
N PRO A 120 11.71 -6.58 23.89
CA PRO A 120 12.27 -5.68 22.90
C PRO A 120 11.72 -6.05 21.52
N SER A 121 11.10 -5.07 20.87
CA SER A 121 10.61 -5.17 19.50
C SER A 121 11.73 -5.65 18.60
N VAL A 122 11.54 -6.81 17.99
CA VAL A 122 12.42 -7.29 16.91
C VAL A 122 12.51 -6.18 15.85
N PRO A 123 13.69 -5.63 15.56
CA PRO A 123 13.81 -4.60 14.53
C PRO A 123 13.40 -5.21 13.19
N PHE A 124 12.33 -4.66 12.61
CA PHE A 124 12.01 -4.94 11.22
C PHE A 124 13.23 -4.59 10.36
N PRO A 125 13.59 -5.44 9.37
CA PRO A 125 14.64 -5.07 8.45
C PRO A 125 14.27 -3.72 7.84
N ALA A 126 15.13 -2.72 8.04
CA ALA A 126 15.01 -1.44 7.39
C ALA A 126 14.84 -1.70 5.90
N PHE A 127 13.64 -1.45 5.38
CA PHE A 127 13.48 -1.35 3.94
C PHE A 127 14.42 -0.25 3.52
N ALA A 128 15.41 -0.63 2.71
CA ALA A 128 16.31 0.33 2.08
C ALA A 128 15.45 1.49 1.61
N SER A 129 15.77 2.69 2.07
CA SER A 129 15.10 3.91 1.72
C SER A 129 14.91 3.94 0.21
N ARG A 130 13.73 3.59 -0.27
CA ARG A 130 13.34 4.07 -1.58
C ARG A 130 13.37 5.57 -1.40
N GLN A 131 14.31 6.18 -2.10
CA GLN A 131 14.50 7.61 -2.24
C GLN A 131 13.18 8.34 -2.03
N SER A 132 13.18 9.36 -1.20
CA SER A 132 12.02 10.08 -0.70
C SER A 132 10.90 10.13 -1.73
N GLN A 133 9.66 9.94 -1.32
CA GLN A 133 8.49 10.11 -2.19
C GLN A 133 8.43 11.52 -2.81
N TYR A 134 9.31 12.39 -2.39
CA TYR A 134 9.53 13.75 -2.85
C TYR A 134 10.71 13.87 -3.82
N SER A 135 11.55 12.82 -3.99
CA SER A 135 12.49 12.83 -5.09
C SER A 135 11.68 12.98 -6.36
N VAL A 136 12.07 13.96 -7.11
CA VAL A 136 11.44 14.48 -8.30
C VAL A 136 11.12 13.32 -9.23
N ALA A 137 9.89 12.89 -9.15
CA ALA A 137 9.45 11.64 -9.70
C ALA A 137 9.60 11.64 -11.20
N GLY A 138 10.36 10.70 -11.76
CA GLY A 138 10.28 10.10 -13.09
C GLY A 138 9.85 10.89 -14.33
N TYR A 139 9.27 12.08 -14.17
CA TYR A 139 8.95 12.97 -15.28
C TYR A 139 10.16 13.78 -15.74
N GLN A 140 11.16 13.93 -14.90
CA GLN A 140 12.44 14.61 -15.21
C GLN A 140 13.49 13.65 -15.76
N GLU A 141 13.20 12.36 -15.87
CA GLU A 141 14.09 11.44 -16.57
C GLU A 141 14.26 11.91 -18.00
N LYS A 142 15.51 12.20 -18.38
CA LYS A 142 15.85 12.58 -19.76
C LYS A 142 15.67 11.37 -20.67
N SER A 143 15.01 11.59 -21.79
CA SER A 143 14.89 10.60 -22.86
C SER A 143 15.90 10.88 -23.99
N SER A 144 15.92 10.01 -24.99
CA SER A 144 16.69 10.24 -26.21
C SER A 144 16.11 11.35 -27.11
N SER A 145 14.97 11.94 -26.75
CA SER A 145 14.31 13.01 -27.52
C SER A 145 14.12 14.25 -26.64
N PRO A 146 14.92 15.31 -26.83
CA PRO A 146 14.79 16.57 -26.10
C PRO A 146 13.41 17.22 -26.25
N GLU A 147 12.77 17.10 -27.43
CA GLU A 147 11.43 17.63 -27.69
C GLU A 147 10.37 17.00 -26.79
N TRP A 148 10.46 15.69 -26.57
CA TRP A 148 9.56 14.99 -25.63
C TRP A 148 9.84 15.37 -24.19
N ASP A 149 11.10 15.61 -23.81
CA ASP A 149 11.45 16.04 -22.47
C ASP A 149 10.87 17.44 -22.19
N GLU A 150 10.94 18.34 -23.16
CA GLU A 150 10.31 19.66 -23.09
C GLU A 150 8.77 19.55 -22.98
N LEU A 151 8.14 18.68 -23.79
CA LEU A 151 6.69 18.44 -23.72
C LEU A 151 6.27 17.88 -22.36
N ILE A 152 7.04 16.97 -21.77
CA ILE A 152 6.75 16.43 -20.44
C ILE A 152 6.91 17.50 -19.36
N ASN A 153 7.88 18.41 -19.48
CA ASN A 153 8.02 19.53 -18.57
C ASN A 153 6.81 20.48 -18.69
N LYS A 154 6.37 20.82 -19.91
CA LYS A 154 5.13 21.59 -20.11
C LYS A 154 3.91 20.89 -19.51
N LEU A 155 3.79 19.57 -19.67
CA LEU A 155 2.75 18.77 -19.00
C LEU A 155 2.80 18.91 -17.50
N ALA A 156 4.01 18.84 -16.90
CA ALA A 156 4.20 18.96 -15.46
C ALA A 156 3.78 20.35 -14.96
N ASP A 157 4.13 21.41 -15.67
CA ASP A 157 3.78 22.78 -15.29
C ASP A 157 2.27 23.02 -15.39
N GLU A 158 1.61 22.52 -16.42
CA GLU A 158 0.16 22.59 -16.56
C GLU A 158 -0.58 21.84 -15.46
N ILE A 159 -0.02 20.75 -14.97
CA ILE A 159 -0.56 19.99 -13.83
C ILE A 159 -0.37 20.76 -12.52
N LYS A 160 0.80 21.39 -12.31
CA LYS A 160 1.10 22.21 -11.13
C LYS A 160 0.21 23.46 -11.05
N VAL A 161 0.07 24.19 -12.17
CA VAL A 161 -0.79 25.38 -12.27
C VAL A 161 -2.25 25.05 -11.91
N ARG A 162 -2.72 23.85 -12.22
CA ARG A 162 -4.08 23.39 -11.86
C ARG A 162 -4.17 22.75 -10.48
N HIS A 163 -3.10 22.80 -9.71
CA HIS A 163 -3.03 22.19 -8.36
C HIS A 163 -3.43 20.70 -8.35
N TYR A 164 -3.10 19.94 -9.40
CA TYR A 164 -3.31 18.51 -9.39
C TYR A 164 -2.26 17.81 -8.53
N SER A 165 -2.62 16.65 -8.00
CA SER A 165 -1.73 15.90 -7.11
C SER A 165 -0.46 15.40 -7.83
N ARG A 166 0.63 15.28 -7.08
CA ARG A 166 1.90 14.66 -7.57
C ARG A 166 1.67 13.26 -8.15
N LYS A 167 0.72 12.50 -7.60
CA LYS A 167 0.32 11.19 -8.14
C LYS A 167 -0.30 11.30 -9.54
N THR A 168 -1.08 12.35 -9.79
CA THR A 168 -1.62 12.65 -11.13
C THR A 168 -0.50 12.97 -12.10
N LEU A 169 0.47 13.80 -11.68
CA LEU A 169 1.65 14.12 -12.49
C LEU A 169 2.42 12.84 -12.87
N LYS A 170 2.75 12.02 -11.87
CA LYS A 170 3.45 10.74 -12.10
C LYS A 170 2.71 9.84 -13.08
N THR A 171 1.39 9.73 -12.93
CA THR A 171 0.56 8.90 -13.81
C THR A 171 0.51 9.45 -15.23
N TYR A 172 0.33 10.76 -15.40
CA TYR A 172 0.21 11.37 -16.72
C TYR A 172 1.54 11.37 -17.45
N ALA A 173 2.63 11.68 -16.75
CA ALA A 173 3.97 11.56 -17.31
C ALA A 173 4.30 10.12 -17.74
N HIS A 174 3.95 9.13 -16.91
CA HIS A 174 4.13 7.71 -17.25
C HIS A 174 3.42 7.33 -18.55
N TRP A 175 2.13 7.66 -18.71
CA TRP A 175 1.38 7.34 -19.91
C TRP A 175 1.91 8.10 -21.14
N SER A 176 2.33 9.36 -20.98
CA SER A 176 2.94 10.14 -22.06
C SER A 176 4.27 9.52 -22.50
N ARG A 177 5.10 9.04 -21.57
CA ARG A 177 6.35 8.32 -21.88
C ARG A 177 6.09 6.96 -22.56
N GLN A 178 5.06 6.22 -22.13
CA GLN A 178 4.69 4.97 -22.78
C GLN A 178 4.19 5.23 -24.23
N PHE A 179 3.46 6.29 -24.44
CA PHE A 179 3.01 6.73 -25.77
C PHE A 179 4.18 7.13 -26.66
N GLN A 180 5.15 7.91 -26.14
CA GLN A 180 6.40 8.24 -26.83
C GLN A 180 7.14 6.99 -27.32
N ARG A 181 7.29 6.00 -26.43
CA ARG A 181 7.97 4.73 -26.77
C ARG A 181 7.22 3.94 -27.84
N PHE A 182 5.90 3.90 -27.78
CA PHE A 182 5.07 3.25 -28.79
C PHE A 182 5.28 3.87 -30.17
N LEU A 183 5.36 5.19 -30.23
CA LEU A 183 5.58 5.96 -31.47
C LEU A 183 7.05 6.05 -31.90
N LYS A 184 7.96 5.34 -31.22
CA LYS A 184 9.42 5.35 -31.52
C LYS A 184 10.00 6.77 -31.59
N ASN A 185 9.62 7.64 -30.65
CA ASN A 185 10.05 9.05 -30.57
C ASN A 185 9.61 9.93 -31.76
N LYS A 186 8.48 9.63 -32.43
CA LYS A 186 7.86 10.54 -33.39
C LYS A 186 7.80 11.95 -32.83
N SER A 187 8.15 12.98 -33.61
CA SER A 187 8.17 14.37 -33.13
C SER A 187 6.83 14.79 -32.54
N PRO A 188 6.79 15.49 -31.38
CA PRO A 188 5.58 16.04 -30.82
C PRO A 188 4.78 16.93 -31.75
N ASN A 189 5.45 17.56 -32.71
CA ASN A 189 4.81 18.42 -33.72
C ASN A 189 3.97 17.65 -34.71
N GLU A 190 4.27 16.38 -34.95
CA GLU A 190 3.58 15.51 -35.89
C GLU A 190 2.51 14.63 -35.26
N LEU A 191 2.34 14.74 -33.93
CA LEU A 191 1.35 13.93 -33.20
C LEU A 191 -0.06 14.26 -33.68
N SER A 192 -0.85 13.20 -33.87
CA SER A 192 -2.24 13.27 -34.30
C SER A 192 -3.17 12.46 -33.37
N THR A 193 -4.47 12.70 -33.52
CA THR A 193 -5.48 11.89 -32.86
C THR A 193 -5.52 10.44 -33.36
N ALA A 194 -5.06 10.20 -34.59
CA ALA A 194 -4.90 8.85 -35.15
C ALA A 194 -3.85 8.05 -34.37
N ASP A 195 -2.71 8.66 -34.01
CA ASP A 195 -1.67 8.03 -33.21
C ASP A 195 -2.22 7.61 -31.84
N VAL A 196 -3.08 8.45 -31.23
CA VAL A 196 -3.74 8.12 -29.95
C VAL A 196 -4.70 6.95 -30.10
N LYS A 197 -5.50 6.93 -31.19
CA LYS A 197 -6.43 5.82 -31.48
C LYS A 197 -5.65 4.52 -31.66
N GLU A 198 -4.57 4.54 -32.40
CA GLU A 198 -3.71 3.38 -32.64
C GLU A 198 -3.11 2.86 -31.32
N TYR A 199 -2.59 3.76 -30.48
CA TYR A 199 -2.04 3.39 -29.18
C TYR A 199 -3.08 2.79 -28.23
N LEU A 200 -4.27 3.36 -28.14
CA LEU A 200 -5.35 2.83 -27.31
C LEU A 200 -5.84 1.46 -27.83
N THR A 201 -5.85 1.26 -29.15
CA THR A 201 -6.14 -0.04 -29.77
C THR A 201 -5.05 -1.05 -29.44
N TYR A 202 -3.78 -0.66 -29.53
CA TYR A 202 -2.64 -1.48 -29.10
C TYR A 202 -2.75 -1.92 -27.64
N LEU A 203 -3.09 -0.99 -26.73
CA LEU A 203 -3.28 -1.30 -25.30
C LEU A 203 -4.41 -2.33 -25.11
N ALA A 204 -5.53 -2.18 -25.81
CA ALA A 204 -6.67 -3.05 -25.68
C ALA A 204 -6.44 -4.44 -26.32
N VAL A 205 -5.93 -4.48 -27.55
CA VAL A 205 -5.84 -5.70 -28.36
C VAL A 205 -4.55 -6.47 -28.09
N LYS A 206 -3.40 -5.79 -28.10
CA LYS A 206 -2.10 -6.44 -27.93
C LYS A 206 -1.72 -6.60 -26.48
N CYS A 207 -1.86 -5.53 -25.67
CA CYS A 207 -1.52 -5.57 -24.24
C CYS A 207 -2.65 -6.13 -23.35
N LYS A 208 -3.88 -6.26 -23.88
CA LYS A 208 -5.05 -6.78 -23.18
C LYS A 208 -5.27 -6.11 -21.79
N VAL A 209 -5.05 -4.80 -21.72
CA VAL A 209 -5.20 -4.06 -20.47
C VAL A 209 -6.66 -3.94 -20.05
N ALA A 210 -6.92 -3.81 -18.75
CA ALA A 210 -8.27 -3.59 -18.26
C ALA A 210 -8.84 -2.25 -18.77
N ALA A 211 -10.16 -2.18 -18.91
CA ALA A 211 -10.89 -0.98 -19.32
C ALA A 211 -10.55 0.28 -18.52
N SER A 212 -10.34 0.14 -17.22
CA SER A 212 -9.92 1.22 -16.32
C SER A 212 -8.53 1.75 -16.66
N THR A 213 -7.61 0.87 -17.03
CA THR A 213 -6.24 1.19 -17.41
C THR A 213 -6.21 1.93 -18.76
N GLN A 214 -6.98 1.44 -19.74
CA GLN A 214 -7.14 2.12 -21.03
C GLN A 214 -7.75 3.53 -20.86
N ASN A 215 -8.78 3.67 -20.02
CA ASN A 215 -9.37 4.98 -19.71
C ASN A 215 -8.38 5.92 -18.99
N GLN A 216 -7.49 5.39 -18.18
CA GLN A 216 -6.45 6.20 -17.54
C GLN A 216 -5.44 6.72 -18.56
N ALA A 217 -4.97 5.87 -19.47
CA ALA A 217 -4.12 6.27 -20.59
C ALA A 217 -4.82 7.33 -21.46
N PHE A 218 -6.09 7.11 -21.85
CA PHE A 218 -6.88 8.06 -22.61
C PHE A 218 -6.95 9.44 -21.95
N ASN A 219 -7.29 9.50 -20.64
CA ASN A 219 -7.40 10.77 -19.92
C ASN A 219 -6.04 11.50 -19.82
N SER A 220 -4.95 10.75 -19.69
CA SER A 220 -3.60 11.30 -19.68
C SER A 220 -3.24 11.94 -21.02
N LEU A 221 -3.49 11.24 -22.12
CA LEU A 221 -3.22 11.75 -23.48
C LEU A 221 -4.16 12.89 -23.86
N LEU A 222 -5.43 12.84 -23.45
CA LEU A 222 -6.36 13.94 -23.61
C LEU A 222 -5.85 15.22 -22.93
N PHE A 223 -5.28 15.09 -21.73
CA PHE A 223 -4.68 16.20 -21.01
C PHE A 223 -3.42 16.71 -21.71
N LEU A 224 -2.55 15.81 -22.18
CA LEU A 224 -1.34 16.15 -22.92
C LEU A 224 -1.67 16.99 -24.17
N PHE A 225 -2.63 16.54 -24.98
CA PHE A 225 -3.00 17.27 -26.20
C PHE A 225 -3.64 18.63 -25.90
N ARG A 226 -4.62 18.68 -24.98
CA ARG A 226 -5.37 19.91 -24.67
C ARG A 226 -4.52 20.98 -24.01
N HIS A 227 -3.67 20.57 -23.06
CA HIS A 227 -2.99 21.52 -22.19
C HIS A 227 -1.51 21.71 -22.51
N ALA A 228 -0.76 20.66 -22.79
CA ALA A 228 0.66 20.78 -23.08
C ALA A 228 0.92 21.09 -24.56
N LEU A 229 0.22 20.42 -25.49
CA LEU A 229 0.31 20.69 -26.92
C LEU A 229 -0.59 21.85 -27.40
N LYS A 230 -1.59 22.23 -26.57
CA LYS A 230 -2.60 23.26 -26.91
C LYS A 230 -3.32 22.97 -28.22
N ARG A 231 -3.57 21.70 -28.52
CA ARG A 231 -4.27 21.24 -29.73
C ARG A 231 -5.63 20.68 -29.37
N ASP A 232 -6.61 20.89 -30.26
CA ASP A 232 -7.91 20.28 -30.08
C ASP A 232 -7.77 18.76 -30.27
N PHE A 233 -8.29 18.01 -29.31
CA PHE A 233 -8.25 16.55 -29.34
C PHE A 233 -9.33 15.97 -30.29
N GLY A 234 -10.21 16.82 -30.82
CA GLY A 234 -11.36 16.40 -31.62
C GLY A 234 -12.34 15.52 -30.85
N ILE A 235 -13.43 15.16 -31.46
CA ILE A 235 -14.37 14.17 -30.93
C ILE A 235 -13.91 12.80 -31.44
N LEU A 236 -13.19 12.06 -30.59
CA LEU A 236 -12.89 10.64 -30.85
C LEU A 236 -14.18 9.81 -30.70
N LYS A 237 -15.10 9.97 -31.67
CA LYS A 237 -16.38 9.21 -31.69
C LYS A 237 -16.16 7.71 -31.81
N ASP A 238 -15.05 7.28 -32.39
CA ASP A 238 -14.77 5.90 -32.77
C ASP A 238 -13.76 5.18 -31.85
N VAL A 239 -13.32 5.78 -30.76
CA VAL A 239 -12.54 5.02 -29.77
C VAL A 239 -13.51 4.31 -28.84
N PRO A 240 -13.62 2.99 -28.92
CA PRO A 240 -14.52 2.25 -28.07
C PRO A 240 -14.09 2.42 -26.62
N ARG A 241 -14.83 3.22 -25.87
CA ARG A 241 -14.69 3.25 -24.42
C ARG A 241 -15.24 1.93 -23.91
N ALA A 242 -14.40 1.13 -23.29
CA ALA A 242 -14.83 -0.10 -22.67
C ALA A 242 -15.97 0.19 -21.69
N LYS A 243 -17.10 -0.51 -21.87
CA LYS A 243 -18.27 -0.40 -20.97
C LYS A 243 -17.79 -0.69 -19.55
N LYS A 244 -18.13 0.17 -18.60
CA LYS A 244 -17.92 -0.12 -17.19
C LYS A 244 -18.84 -1.29 -16.80
N SER A 245 -18.27 -2.42 -16.42
CA SER A 245 -19.03 -3.48 -15.79
C SER A 245 -19.59 -2.99 -14.45
N LEU A 246 -20.77 -3.46 -14.10
CA LEU A 246 -21.34 -3.20 -12.78
C LEU A 246 -20.46 -3.92 -11.76
N TYR A 247 -19.76 -3.15 -10.94
CA TYR A 247 -18.91 -3.70 -9.88
C TYR A 247 -19.72 -3.75 -8.59
N ILE A 248 -19.96 -4.95 -8.08
CA ILE A 248 -20.52 -5.15 -6.74
C ILE A 248 -19.35 -5.20 -5.76
N PRO A 249 -19.28 -4.26 -4.80
CA PRO A 249 -18.20 -4.24 -3.84
C PRO A 249 -18.14 -5.49 -2.98
N MET A 250 -16.94 -5.98 -2.70
CA MET A 250 -16.72 -7.01 -1.69
C MET A 250 -17.02 -6.43 -0.30
N VAL A 251 -17.84 -7.13 0.47
CA VAL A 251 -18.26 -6.76 1.82
C VAL A 251 -17.81 -7.82 2.81
N LEU A 252 -17.30 -7.40 3.96
CA LEU A 252 -16.97 -8.26 5.08
C LEU A 252 -18.11 -8.26 6.10
N SER A 253 -18.43 -9.41 6.65
CA SER A 253 -19.31 -9.54 7.82
C SER A 253 -18.60 -9.09 9.10
N MET A 254 -19.35 -8.80 10.17
CA MET A 254 -18.74 -8.43 11.47
C MET A 254 -17.78 -9.51 12.00
N PRO A 255 -18.13 -10.81 12.00
CA PRO A 255 -17.20 -11.87 12.40
C PRO A 255 -15.91 -11.92 11.56
N GLU A 256 -15.98 -11.65 10.25
CA GLU A 256 -14.79 -11.59 9.39
C GLU A 256 -13.89 -10.39 9.74
N ILE A 257 -14.49 -9.23 10.03
CA ILE A 257 -13.76 -8.03 10.46
C ILE A 257 -13.04 -8.31 11.79
N GLU A 258 -13.73 -8.87 12.77
CA GLU A 258 -13.16 -9.25 14.07
C GLU A 258 -12.03 -10.27 13.92
N ALA A 259 -12.21 -11.28 13.07
CA ALA A 259 -11.19 -12.28 12.81
C ALA A 259 -9.91 -11.66 12.21
N ILE A 260 -10.05 -10.66 11.32
CA ILE A 260 -8.91 -9.92 10.76
C ILE A 260 -8.25 -9.07 11.84
N LEU A 261 -9.04 -8.33 12.64
CA LEU A 261 -8.53 -7.45 13.69
C LEU A 261 -7.72 -8.21 14.74
N LYS A 262 -8.13 -9.43 15.09
CA LYS A 262 -7.40 -10.33 16.01
C LYS A 262 -6.02 -10.77 15.48
N GLN A 263 -5.82 -10.74 14.16
CA GLN A 263 -4.54 -11.10 13.53
C GLN A 263 -3.64 -9.89 13.25
N LEU A 264 -4.16 -8.67 13.44
CA LEU A 264 -3.39 -7.44 13.26
C LEU A 264 -2.76 -7.02 14.59
N TYR A 265 -1.48 -6.69 14.55
CA TYR A 265 -0.77 -6.09 15.67
C TYR A 265 -0.84 -4.57 15.63
N TYR A 266 -0.55 -3.93 16.73
CA TYR A 266 -0.49 -2.48 16.88
C TYR A 266 0.65 -1.88 16.02
N PRO A 267 0.44 -0.72 15.35
CA PRO A 267 -0.74 0.13 15.37
C PRO A 267 -1.80 -0.24 14.30
N TYR A 268 -1.58 -1.27 13.49
CA TYR A 268 -2.43 -1.58 12.33
C TYR A 268 -3.84 -2.01 12.72
N ASN A 269 -4.01 -2.69 13.86
CA ASN A 269 -5.33 -3.06 14.37
C ASN A 269 -6.18 -1.81 14.68
N LEU A 270 -5.62 -0.83 15.42
CA LEU A 270 -6.30 0.43 15.71
C LEU A 270 -6.57 1.22 14.43
N PHE A 271 -5.59 1.30 13.52
CA PHE A 271 -5.76 1.98 12.24
C PHE A 271 -6.93 1.39 11.42
N VAL A 272 -7.05 0.06 11.35
CA VAL A 272 -8.14 -0.61 10.63
C VAL A 272 -9.48 -0.40 11.35
N LYS A 273 -9.51 -0.38 12.68
CA LYS A 273 -10.71 0.00 13.46
C LYS A 273 -11.18 1.42 13.08
N VAL A 274 -10.27 2.37 12.93
CA VAL A 274 -10.59 3.75 12.49
C VAL A 274 -11.08 3.76 11.04
N LEU A 275 -10.42 3.03 10.13
CA LEU A 275 -10.86 2.93 8.73
C LEU A 275 -12.28 2.39 8.61
N PHE A 276 -12.60 1.33 9.36
CA PHE A 276 -13.92 0.72 9.36
C PHE A 276 -14.93 1.58 10.12
N GLY A 277 -14.62 1.99 11.35
CA GLY A 277 -15.56 2.69 12.23
C GLY A 277 -15.95 4.09 11.76
N CYS A 278 -15.04 4.78 11.05
CA CYS A 278 -15.29 6.11 10.48
C CYS A 278 -15.50 6.11 8.96
N GLY A 279 -15.46 4.96 8.30
CA GLY A 279 -15.65 4.81 6.86
C GLY A 279 -14.64 5.56 5.99
N LEU A 280 -13.38 5.66 6.42
CA LEU A 280 -12.36 6.49 5.78
C LEU A 280 -11.77 5.85 4.52
N ARG A 281 -11.28 6.70 3.60
CA ARG A 281 -10.34 6.26 2.57
C ARG A 281 -8.96 6.03 3.19
N LEU A 282 -8.16 5.15 2.60
CA LEU A 282 -6.82 4.83 3.11
C LEU A 282 -5.99 6.09 3.43
N PHE A 283 -5.86 7.01 2.48
CA PHE A 283 -5.06 8.22 2.68
C PHE A 283 -5.72 9.24 3.61
N GLU A 284 -7.05 9.27 3.72
CA GLU A 284 -7.73 10.06 4.75
C GLU A 284 -7.33 9.57 6.15
N GLY A 285 -7.30 8.25 6.36
CA GLY A 285 -6.86 7.65 7.63
C GLY A 285 -5.36 7.84 7.92
N LEU A 286 -4.49 7.69 6.90
CA LEU A 286 -3.04 7.86 7.07
C LEU A 286 -2.67 9.32 7.39
N GLN A 287 -3.46 10.28 6.92
CA GLN A 287 -3.19 11.70 7.04
C GLN A 287 -3.96 12.37 8.19
N ILE A 288 -4.54 11.60 9.10
CA ILE A 288 -5.17 12.15 10.30
C ILE A 288 -4.11 12.78 11.20
N ARG A 289 -4.41 13.99 11.67
CA ARG A 289 -3.58 14.73 12.61
C ARG A 289 -4.20 14.75 14.00
N VAL A 290 -3.38 15.04 15.00
CA VAL A 290 -3.84 15.14 16.39
C VAL A 290 -4.96 16.16 16.54
N GLY A 291 -4.84 17.30 15.87
CA GLY A 291 -5.84 18.39 15.92
C GLY A 291 -7.16 18.11 15.20
N ASP A 292 -7.27 16.97 14.47
CA ASP A 292 -8.49 16.62 13.76
C ASP A 292 -9.56 16.00 14.68
N PHE A 293 -9.18 15.60 15.92
CA PHE A 293 -10.09 14.98 16.87
C PHE A 293 -10.77 16.01 17.78
N ASN A 294 -12.08 15.95 17.82
CA ASN A 294 -12.88 16.55 18.88
C ASN A 294 -13.52 15.43 19.70
N PHE A 295 -12.84 15.05 20.80
CA PHE A 295 -13.31 13.97 21.67
C PHE A 295 -14.52 14.35 22.54
N ASP A 296 -14.72 15.63 22.80
CA ASP A 296 -15.85 16.11 23.59
C ASP A 296 -17.16 15.96 22.80
N ASP A 297 -17.13 16.28 21.51
CA ASP A 297 -18.26 16.06 20.62
C ASP A 297 -18.29 14.66 19.98
N GLY A 298 -17.29 13.82 20.21
CA GLY A 298 -17.16 12.52 19.57
C GLY A 298 -17.01 12.59 18.05
N LYS A 299 -16.33 13.61 17.51
CA LYS A 299 -16.22 13.88 16.07
C LYS A 299 -14.77 13.89 15.60
N LEU A 300 -14.55 13.34 14.42
CA LEU A 300 -13.30 13.40 13.66
C LEU A 300 -13.50 14.28 12.42
N LEU A 301 -12.65 15.30 12.25
CA LEU A 301 -12.56 16.08 11.02
C LEU A 301 -11.75 15.29 9.99
N VAL A 302 -12.31 15.12 8.80
CA VAL A 302 -11.66 14.35 7.71
C VAL A 302 -11.44 15.28 6.54
N HIS A 303 -10.18 15.48 6.18
CA HIS A 303 -9.78 16.29 5.03
C HIS A 303 -9.95 15.51 3.73
N GLY A 304 -10.91 15.94 2.91
CA GLY A 304 -11.29 15.28 1.69
C GLY A 304 -10.53 15.78 0.46
N LYS A 305 -10.46 14.96 -0.58
CA LYS A 305 -9.88 15.36 -1.87
C LYS A 305 -10.62 16.56 -2.46
N GLY A 306 -9.87 17.62 -2.81
CA GLY A 306 -10.41 18.84 -3.39
C GLY A 306 -11.03 19.78 -2.35
N LYS A 307 -10.49 19.83 -1.14
CA LYS A 307 -10.92 20.69 -0.01
C LYS A 307 -12.40 20.49 0.36
N LYS A 308 -12.86 19.24 0.31
CA LYS A 308 -14.20 18.84 0.77
C LYS A 308 -14.07 18.14 2.10
N ASP A 309 -13.95 18.94 3.14
CA ASP A 309 -13.83 18.43 4.49
C ASP A 309 -15.22 17.98 5.01
N ARG A 310 -15.22 17.03 5.89
CA ARG A 310 -16.41 16.49 6.55
C ARG A 310 -16.11 16.05 7.95
N THR A 311 -17.09 16.02 8.80
CA THR A 311 -17.01 15.41 10.11
C THR A 311 -17.64 14.01 10.09
N VAL A 312 -17.03 13.07 10.81
CA VAL A 312 -17.56 11.72 11.02
C VAL A 312 -17.56 11.41 12.50
N PRO A 313 -18.52 10.59 13.00
CA PRO A 313 -18.52 10.19 14.39
C PRO A 313 -17.33 9.29 14.70
N ILE A 314 -16.75 9.42 15.90
CA ILE A 314 -15.76 8.52 16.44
C ILE A 314 -16.50 7.41 17.18
N PRO A 315 -16.26 6.11 16.88
CA PRO A 315 -16.86 5.02 17.63
C PRO A 315 -16.41 5.06 19.10
N GLU A 316 -17.35 5.01 20.02
CA GLU A 316 -17.05 5.01 21.48
C GLU A 316 -16.08 3.88 21.88
N THR A 317 -16.24 2.71 21.26
CA THR A 317 -15.46 1.51 21.55
C THR A 317 -13.95 1.67 21.30
N ILE A 318 -13.53 2.62 20.48
CA ILE A 318 -12.10 2.86 20.18
C ILE A 318 -11.57 4.18 20.74
N THR A 319 -12.42 4.99 21.39
CA THR A 319 -12.06 6.32 21.91
C THR A 319 -10.88 6.25 22.88
N GLN A 320 -10.86 5.30 23.80
CA GLN A 320 -9.77 5.15 24.75
C GLN A 320 -8.47 4.69 24.08
N GLU A 321 -8.56 3.79 23.10
CA GLU A 321 -7.38 3.37 22.32
C GLU A 321 -6.80 4.54 21.51
N LEU A 322 -7.66 5.42 20.99
CA LEU A 322 -7.23 6.62 20.26
C LEU A 322 -6.55 7.64 21.18
N LYS A 323 -7.10 7.88 22.37
CA LYS A 323 -6.46 8.76 23.36
C LYS A 323 -5.08 8.22 23.75
N ALA A 324 -4.98 6.93 24.05
CA ALA A 324 -3.70 6.29 24.35
C ALA A 324 -2.71 6.34 23.17
N GLN A 325 -3.20 6.28 21.93
CA GLN A 325 -2.37 6.48 20.73
C GLN A 325 -1.82 7.92 20.66
N ILE A 326 -2.65 8.93 20.95
CA ILE A 326 -2.24 10.33 20.93
C ILE A 326 -1.21 10.60 22.03
N GLU A 327 -1.35 10.00 23.22
CA GLU A 327 -0.34 10.07 24.28
C GLU A 327 1.02 9.48 23.85
N LYS A 328 1.01 8.37 23.11
CA LYS A 328 2.25 7.82 22.52
C LYS A 328 2.86 8.75 21.49
N VAL A 329 2.03 9.42 20.69
CA VAL A 329 2.49 10.42 19.72
C VAL A 329 3.07 11.63 20.44
N ALA A 330 2.51 12.06 21.57
CA ALA A 330 3.07 13.14 22.38
C ALA A 330 4.48 12.81 22.88
N LYS A 331 4.68 11.62 23.46
CA LYS A 331 6.01 11.17 23.88
C LYS A 331 7.01 11.12 22.72
N LEU A 332 6.60 10.55 21.58
CA LEU A 332 7.43 10.51 20.38
C LEU A 332 7.78 11.91 19.87
N HIS A 333 6.84 12.85 19.95
CA HIS A 333 7.04 14.23 19.55
C HIS A 333 8.07 14.93 20.46
N ASP A 334 8.00 14.71 21.78
CA ASP A 334 8.98 15.23 22.74
C ASP A 334 10.38 14.68 22.46
N GLU A 335 10.50 13.38 22.18
CA GLU A 335 11.76 12.73 21.78
C GLU A 335 12.31 13.32 20.47
N ASP A 336 11.47 13.53 19.48
CA ASP A 336 11.85 14.11 18.20
C ASP A 336 12.33 15.57 18.37
N MET A 337 11.63 16.37 19.18
CA MET A 337 12.00 17.75 19.46
C MET A 337 13.37 17.82 20.14
N ALA A 338 13.64 16.94 21.10
CA ALA A 338 14.94 16.84 21.76
C ALA A 338 16.07 16.42 20.80
N ALA A 339 15.73 15.63 19.74
CA ALA A 339 16.69 15.15 18.73
C ALA A 339 16.93 16.12 17.57
N GLY A 340 16.41 17.35 17.62
CA GLY A 340 16.58 18.33 16.55
C GLY A 340 15.70 18.07 15.31
N TYR A 341 14.45 17.78 15.54
CA TYR A 341 13.45 17.50 14.54
C TYR A 341 12.95 18.76 13.81
N ASP A 342 12.73 18.68 12.50
CA ASP A 342 12.31 19.81 11.66
C ASP A 342 10.80 19.88 11.41
N GLY A 343 10.05 18.94 11.96
CA GLY A 343 8.58 18.94 11.90
C GLY A 343 8.00 17.90 10.97
N VAL A 344 6.68 17.92 10.83
CA VAL A 344 5.93 17.14 9.85
C VAL A 344 5.89 17.87 8.51
N PHE A 345 5.53 17.14 7.46
CA PHE A 345 5.23 17.77 6.17
C PHE A 345 3.84 18.38 6.20
N LEU A 346 3.75 19.66 5.87
CA LEU A 346 2.50 20.40 5.65
C LEU A 346 2.39 20.84 4.19
N ASP A 347 1.26 21.45 3.84
CA ASP A 347 1.14 22.12 2.55
C ASP A 347 2.04 23.37 2.52
N ASP A 348 2.74 23.61 1.42
CA ASP A 348 3.69 24.72 1.25
C ASP A 348 3.11 26.09 1.66
N ALA A 349 1.81 26.31 1.41
CA ALA A 349 1.14 27.54 1.80
C ALA A 349 0.97 27.70 3.32
N VAL A 350 0.79 26.59 4.02
CA VAL A 350 0.67 26.57 5.48
C VAL A 350 2.03 26.78 6.13
N GLU A 351 3.07 26.10 5.64
CA GLU A 351 4.45 26.26 6.15
C GLU A 351 4.95 27.70 5.96
N LYS A 352 4.67 28.32 4.79
CA LYS A 352 5.04 29.72 4.54
C LYS A 352 4.30 30.69 5.45
N LYS A 353 3.02 30.45 5.75
CA LYS A 353 2.21 31.31 6.60
C LYS A 353 2.53 31.14 8.09
N TYR A 354 2.82 29.91 8.50
CA TYR A 354 3.06 29.50 9.88
C TYR A 354 4.35 28.66 9.96
N PRO A 355 5.52 29.28 10.03
CA PRO A 355 6.82 28.56 9.97
C PRO A 355 7.03 27.54 11.10
N ASN A 356 6.40 27.74 12.25
CA ASN A 356 6.50 26.85 13.41
C ASN A 356 5.45 25.71 13.37
N ALA A 357 4.40 25.82 12.55
CA ALA A 357 3.33 24.83 12.48
C ALA A 357 3.81 23.38 12.26
N PRO A 358 4.87 23.10 11.47
CA PRO A 358 5.39 21.74 11.33
C PRO A 358 5.81 21.09 12.66
N LYS A 359 6.23 21.90 13.65
CA LYS A 359 6.70 21.47 14.97
C LYS A 359 5.60 21.47 16.04
N GLU A 360 4.44 22.04 15.77
CA GLU A 360 3.34 22.09 16.72
C GLU A 360 2.67 20.71 16.85
N PHE A 361 2.28 20.35 18.08
CA PHE A 361 1.72 19.03 18.38
C PHE A 361 0.42 18.74 17.61
N MET A 362 -0.45 19.73 17.43
CA MET A 362 -1.71 19.56 16.73
C MET A 362 -1.56 19.11 15.27
N TYR A 363 -0.42 19.41 14.63
CA TYR A 363 -0.14 19.00 13.26
C TYR A 363 0.54 17.64 13.15
N GLN A 364 0.91 17.00 14.27
CA GLN A 364 1.55 15.69 14.24
C GLN A 364 0.61 14.60 13.71
N TRP A 365 1.19 13.59 13.05
CA TRP A 365 0.42 12.44 12.55
C TRP A 365 -0.02 11.54 13.69
N VAL A 366 -1.28 11.10 13.70
CA VAL A 366 -1.78 10.13 14.69
C VAL A 366 -1.16 8.74 14.48
N PHE A 367 -0.85 8.41 13.23
CA PHE A 367 -0.13 7.20 12.87
C PHE A 367 1.20 7.55 12.20
N PRO A 368 2.22 7.94 12.98
CA PRO A 368 3.51 8.32 12.44
C PRO A 368 4.31 7.12 11.95
N GLN A 369 5.24 7.35 11.05
CA GLN A 369 6.28 6.40 10.69
C GLN A 369 7.29 6.27 11.84
N GLN A 370 7.90 5.09 12.03
CA GLN A 370 8.85 4.85 13.12
C GLN A 370 10.14 5.67 13.01
N SER A 371 10.66 5.86 11.79
CA SER A 371 11.89 6.62 11.54
C SER A 371 11.60 7.98 10.94
N LEU A 372 12.48 8.94 11.20
CA LEU A 372 12.49 10.23 10.51
C LEU A 372 12.93 10.05 9.06
N THR A 373 12.36 10.87 8.19
CA THR A 373 12.74 10.97 6.78
C THR A 373 13.71 12.14 6.63
N VAL A 374 14.87 11.89 6.04
CA VAL A 374 15.83 12.95 5.70
C VAL A 374 15.41 13.51 4.33
N VAL A 375 15.23 14.82 4.26
CA VAL A 375 15.00 15.55 3.01
C VAL A 375 16.37 15.96 2.47
N GLU A 376 16.87 15.21 1.47
CA GLU A 376 18.26 15.36 0.97
C GLU A 376 18.58 16.78 0.49
N GLU A 377 17.61 17.48 -0.13
CA GLU A 377 17.81 18.83 -0.66
C GLU A 377 17.97 19.90 0.43
N ALA A 378 17.31 19.73 1.58
CA ALA A 378 17.30 20.69 2.69
C ALA A 378 18.09 20.20 3.91
N GLY A 379 18.49 18.95 3.96
CA GLY A 379 19.11 18.31 5.12
C GLY A 379 18.17 18.15 6.32
N GLU A 380 16.89 18.41 6.14
CA GLU A 380 15.89 18.40 7.21
C GLU A 380 15.47 16.98 7.60
N ARG A 381 15.23 16.77 8.89
CA ARG A 381 14.75 15.51 9.47
C ARG A 381 13.28 15.64 9.81
N ARG A 382 12.42 15.12 8.95
CA ARG A 382 10.97 15.25 9.08
C ARG A 382 10.28 13.92 9.34
N ARG A 383 9.16 13.93 10.07
CA ARG A 383 8.34 12.74 10.30
C ARG A 383 7.23 12.65 9.27
N TYR A 384 7.14 11.47 8.67
CA TYR A 384 6.06 11.13 7.76
C TYR A 384 5.00 10.26 8.45
N HIS A 385 3.82 10.14 7.87
CA HIS A 385 2.81 9.21 8.34
C HIS A 385 3.16 7.76 7.98
N LEU A 386 2.51 6.81 8.61
CA LEU A 386 2.61 5.38 8.30
C LEU A 386 2.52 5.14 6.79
N HIS A 387 3.42 4.30 6.26
CA HIS A 387 3.47 4.04 4.82
C HIS A 387 2.36 3.07 4.39
N GLU A 388 1.67 3.39 3.28
CA GLU A 388 0.54 2.59 2.76
C GLU A 388 0.90 1.11 2.53
N SER A 389 2.13 0.83 2.08
CA SER A 389 2.56 -0.55 1.79
C SER A 389 2.73 -1.41 3.05
N GLN A 390 3.08 -0.80 4.18
CA GLN A 390 3.21 -1.51 5.46
C GLN A 390 1.83 -1.97 5.93
N LEU A 391 0.83 -1.09 5.88
CA LEU A 391 -0.54 -1.45 6.20
C LEU A 391 -1.09 -2.53 5.25
N GLN A 392 -0.87 -2.37 3.93
CA GLN A 392 -1.33 -3.36 2.96
C GLN A 392 -0.67 -4.72 3.16
N GLY A 393 0.62 -4.75 3.52
CA GLY A 393 1.33 -5.97 3.89
C GLY A 393 0.76 -6.62 5.15
N ALA A 394 0.52 -5.83 6.21
CA ALA A 394 -0.07 -6.32 7.45
C ALA A 394 -1.48 -6.90 7.22
N LEU A 395 -2.33 -6.19 6.46
CA LEU A 395 -3.66 -6.66 6.08
C LEU A 395 -3.61 -7.97 5.27
N TYR A 396 -2.72 -8.05 4.29
CA TYR A 396 -2.56 -9.26 3.48
C TYR A 396 -2.25 -10.49 4.34
N HIS A 397 -1.34 -10.36 5.29
CA HIS A 397 -0.98 -11.45 6.20
C HIS A 397 -2.11 -11.77 7.20
N ALA A 398 -2.78 -10.74 7.76
CA ALA A 398 -3.87 -10.91 8.70
C ALA A 398 -5.07 -11.64 8.06
N VAL A 399 -5.47 -11.28 6.85
CA VAL A 399 -6.56 -11.91 6.11
C VAL A 399 -6.27 -13.40 5.84
N ARG A 400 -5.01 -13.73 5.49
CA ARG A 400 -4.61 -15.12 5.29
C ARG A 400 -4.61 -15.93 6.57
N LYS A 401 -4.09 -15.37 7.67
CA LYS A 401 -4.13 -16.02 8.99
C LYS A 401 -5.57 -16.24 9.48
N ALA A 402 -6.46 -15.29 9.21
CA ALA A 402 -7.88 -15.41 9.49
C ALA A 402 -8.61 -16.39 8.56
N LYS A 403 -7.92 -16.98 7.56
CA LYS A 403 -8.47 -17.94 6.58
C LYS A 403 -9.70 -17.40 5.82
N ILE A 404 -9.73 -16.08 5.55
CA ILE A 404 -10.83 -15.45 4.83
C ILE A 404 -10.60 -15.57 3.32
N PRO A 405 -11.48 -16.25 2.55
CA PRO A 405 -11.30 -16.47 1.12
C PRO A 405 -11.76 -15.28 0.28
N LYS A 406 -11.47 -14.05 0.74
CA LYS A 406 -11.84 -12.81 0.08
C LYS A 406 -10.60 -11.93 -0.16
N LYS A 407 -10.62 -11.17 -1.26
CA LYS A 407 -9.59 -10.14 -1.52
C LYS A 407 -9.92 -8.90 -0.71
N VAL A 408 -9.26 -8.73 0.45
CA VAL A 408 -9.49 -7.62 1.37
C VAL A 408 -8.43 -6.54 1.17
N THR A 409 -8.86 -5.31 1.10
CA THR A 409 -8.04 -4.10 1.03
C THR A 409 -8.59 -3.05 2.00
N ALA A 410 -7.88 -1.94 2.22
CA ALA A 410 -8.40 -0.83 3.01
C ALA A 410 -9.77 -0.32 2.50
N HIS A 411 -10.00 -0.34 1.18
CA HIS A 411 -11.30 0.04 0.59
C HIS A 411 -12.42 -0.95 0.91
N THR A 412 -12.09 -2.20 1.16
CA THR A 412 -13.09 -3.21 1.56
C THR A 412 -13.74 -2.87 2.89
N PHE A 413 -12.98 -2.35 3.86
CA PHE A 413 -13.52 -1.89 5.14
C PHE A 413 -14.49 -0.71 4.97
N ARG A 414 -14.16 0.23 4.10
CA ARG A 414 -15.06 1.34 3.79
C ARG A 414 -16.32 0.88 3.05
N HIS A 415 -16.22 -0.10 2.15
CA HIS A 415 -17.40 -0.72 1.52
C HIS A 415 -18.27 -1.44 2.55
N SER A 416 -17.63 -2.16 3.47
CA SER A 416 -18.32 -2.83 4.58
C SER A 416 -19.03 -1.84 5.49
N PHE A 417 -18.36 -0.75 5.89
CA PHE A 417 -18.98 0.35 6.67
C PHE A 417 -20.26 0.85 6.01
N ALA A 418 -20.19 1.22 4.73
CA ALA A 418 -21.36 1.74 4.01
C ALA A 418 -22.49 0.72 3.91
N THR A 419 -22.18 -0.55 3.66
CA THR A 419 -23.17 -1.62 3.55
C THR A 419 -23.80 -1.94 4.91
N HIS A 420 -23.00 -1.98 5.99
CA HIS A 420 -23.53 -2.21 7.34
C HIS A 420 -24.44 -1.08 7.80
N LEU A 421 -24.12 0.18 7.50
CA LEU A 421 -25.03 1.30 7.78
C LEU A 421 -26.34 1.18 7.00
N LEU A 422 -26.28 0.78 5.72
CA LEU A 422 -27.47 0.59 4.93
C LEU A 422 -28.32 -0.59 5.45
N GLN A 423 -27.68 -1.68 5.92
CA GLN A 423 -28.36 -2.79 6.59
C GLN A 423 -29.01 -2.39 7.91
N ALA A 424 -28.42 -1.40 8.60
CA ALA A 424 -28.98 -0.80 9.82
C ALA A 424 -30.03 0.29 9.54
N ASN A 425 -30.54 0.38 8.29
CA ASN A 425 -31.57 1.32 7.83
C ASN A 425 -31.20 2.80 7.88
N TYR A 426 -29.88 3.14 7.84
CA TYR A 426 -29.48 4.52 7.61
C TYR A 426 -29.84 4.95 6.19
N ASP A 427 -30.31 6.17 6.03
CA ASP A 427 -30.65 6.68 4.70
C ASP A 427 -29.40 6.90 3.84
N ILE A 428 -29.58 6.78 2.53
CA ILE A 428 -28.50 6.82 1.54
C ILE A 428 -27.79 8.19 1.47
N ARG A 429 -28.47 9.29 1.84
CA ARG A 429 -27.90 10.64 1.87
C ARG A 429 -26.99 10.82 3.07
N THR A 430 -27.39 10.31 4.22
CA THR A 430 -26.53 10.27 5.41
C THR A 430 -25.25 9.47 5.11
N ILE A 431 -25.38 8.28 4.50
CA ILE A 431 -24.22 7.47 4.08
C ILE A 431 -23.36 8.23 3.06
N GLN A 432 -23.97 8.91 2.08
CA GLN A 432 -23.25 9.74 1.12
C GLN A 432 -22.42 10.81 1.80
N THR A 433 -22.99 11.51 2.78
CA THR A 433 -22.33 12.58 3.55
C THR A 433 -21.18 12.04 4.38
N LEU A 434 -21.39 10.97 5.15
CA LEU A 434 -20.35 10.32 5.95
C LEU A 434 -19.17 9.83 5.09
N LEU A 435 -19.44 9.29 3.91
CA LEU A 435 -18.41 8.87 2.98
C LEU A 435 -17.76 10.03 2.21
N GLY A 436 -18.36 11.21 2.18
CA GLY A 436 -17.87 12.33 1.36
C GLY A 436 -17.88 12.02 -0.13
N HIS A 437 -18.97 11.42 -0.64
CA HIS A 437 -19.16 11.16 -2.07
C HIS A 437 -19.79 12.36 -2.73
N SER A 438 -19.12 12.94 -3.72
CA SER A 438 -19.64 14.09 -4.49
C SER A 438 -20.88 13.75 -5.33
N SER A 439 -21.10 12.48 -5.65
CA SER A 439 -22.23 12.00 -6.44
C SER A 439 -22.93 10.86 -5.73
N LEU A 440 -24.26 10.96 -5.63
CA LEU A 440 -25.10 9.88 -5.08
C LEU A 440 -24.92 8.57 -5.85
N LYS A 441 -24.66 8.64 -7.16
CA LYS A 441 -24.38 7.45 -7.99
C LYS A 441 -23.26 6.58 -7.44
N THR A 442 -22.25 7.19 -6.78
CA THR A 442 -21.16 6.46 -6.14
C THR A 442 -21.61 5.71 -4.90
N THR A 443 -22.61 6.21 -4.18
CA THR A 443 -23.17 5.58 -2.98
C THR A 443 -24.21 4.53 -3.34
N MET A 444 -24.92 4.72 -4.45
CA MET A 444 -25.93 3.75 -4.94
C MET A 444 -25.38 2.36 -5.23
N ILE A 445 -24.08 2.20 -5.42
CA ILE A 445 -23.47 0.86 -5.61
C ILE A 445 -23.70 -0.07 -4.41
N TYR A 446 -23.91 0.47 -3.22
CA TYR A 446 -24.14 -0.32 -2.00
C TYR A 446 -25.56 -0.85 -1.91
N THR A 447 -26.53 -0.26 -2.60
CA THR A 447 -27.91 -0.78 -2.62
C THR A 447 -28.01 -2.18 -3.27
N HIS A 448 -27.05 -2.53 -4.13
CA HIS A 448 -26.95 -3.87 -4.71
C HIS A 448 -26.40 -4.93 -3.73
N CYS A 449 -25.83 -4.50 -2.61
CA CYS A 449 -25.26 -5.40 -1.59
C CYS A 449 -26.26 -5.76 -0.49
N VAL A 450 -27.41 -5.08 -0.44
CA VAL A 450 -28.43 -5.28 0.60
C VAL A 450 -29.71 -5.78 -0.06
N PRO A 451 -30.27 -6.92 0.38
CA PRO A 451 -31.59 -7.36 -0.09
C PRO A 451 -32.61 -6.26 0.22
N VAL A 452 -33.41 -5.88 -0.76
CA VAL A 452 -34.50 -4.94 -0.57
C VAL A 452 -35.53 -5.61 0.36
N ARG A 453 -35.44 -5.33 1.65
CA ARG A 453 -36.50 -5.65 2.60
C ARG A 453 -37.32 -4.39 2.82
N THR A 454 -38.29 -4.15 1.97
CA THR A 454 -39.39 -3.27 2.35
C THR A 454 -40.20 -4.01 3.42
N THR A 455 -39.95 -3.64 4.67
CA THR A 455 -40.73 -4.14 5.81
C THR A 455 -42.13 -3.50 5.90
N LYS A 456 -42.37 -2.48 5.05
CA LYS A 456 -43.70 -1.86 4.91
C LYS A 456 -44.19 -2.07 3.50
N GLU A 457 -45.38 -2.58 3.37
CA GLU A 457 -46.13 -2.54 2.12
C GLU A 457 -46.23 -1.07 1.66
N ALA A 458 -46.03 -0.86 0.36
CA ALA A 458 -46.19 0.47 -0.22
C ALA A 458 -47.67 0.85 -0.10
N LYS A 459 -47.95 1.75 0.84
CA LYS A 459 -49.30 2.35 1.00
C LYS A 459 -49.34 3.68 0.29
N SER A 460 -50.51 4.02 -0.20
CA SER A 460 -50.78 5.36 -0.71
C SER A 460 -50.58 6.42 0.43
N PRO A 461 -50.03 7.61 0.16
CA PRO A 461 -50.03 8.70 1.14
C PRO A 461 -51.44 9.07 1.66
N LEU A 462 -52.49 8.67 0.97
CA LEU A 462 -53.88 8.82 1.41
C LEU A 462 -54.28 7.77 2.46
N ASP A 463 -53.47 6.73 2.67
CA ASP A 463 -53.76 5.64 3.59
C ASP A 463 -52.93 5.72 4.90
N PHE A 464 -52.30 6.84 5.16
CA PHE A 464 -51.53 7.15 6.38
C PHE A 464 -52.42 7.83 7.42
#